data_d6ecb6c6e44cb79c9a2090d093ed3de8
#
_entry.id   d6ecb6c6e44cb79c9a2090d093ed3de8
#
_cell.length_a   1.000
_cell.length_b   1.000
_cell.length_c   1.000
_cell.angle_alpha   90.00
_cell.angle_beta   90.00
_cell.angle_gamma   90.00
#
_symmetry.space_group_name_H-M   'P 1'
#
loop_
_entity.id
_entity.type
_entity.pdbx_description
1 polymer ?
#
loop_
_entity_poly.entity_id
_entity_poly.type
_entity_poly.pdbx_seq_one_letter_code
_entity_poly.pdbx_strand_id
1 'polypeptide(L)'
;MATSTIESEILGLERRYWQALKDQDVETALRLTDDPCIVTGAQGIGSIDHKTLASMLKSARYTLESFVLKNGAQVRLLGDDVAIVAYQVREELTVEGKPVTLDAADSSTWVRRDGRWVCALHTEAIAGDPFGRDRHRTP
;
A
#
# COMPACT_ATOMS: atom_id res chain seq x y z
N MET A 1 -10.71 -7.94 -23.64
CA MET A 1 -10.88 -7.34 -22.43
C MET A 1 -9.81 -6.39 -21.92
N ALA A 2 -9.74 -5.23 -22.56
CA ALA A 2 -8.77 -4.20 -22.19
C ALA A 2 -8.92 -3.75 -20.73
N THR A 3 -10.17 -3.58 -20.24
CA THR A 3 -10.42 -3.15 -18.86
C THR A 3 -9.85 -4.15 -17.86
N SER A 4 -10.09 -5.44 -18.07
CA SER A 4 -9.59 -6.49 -17.21
C SER A 4 -8.06 -6.53 -17.18
N THR A 5 -7.42 -6.29 -18.34
CA THR A 5 -5.97 -6.25 -18.44
C THR A 5 -5.38 -5.08 -17.66
N ILE A 6 -6.01 -3.90 -17.75
CA ILE A 6 -5.54 -2.71 -17.02
C ILE A 6 -5.72 -2.89 -15.52
N GLU A 7 -6.86 -3.44 -15.10
CA GLU A 7 -7.08 -3.72 -13.68
C GLU A 7 -6.03 -4.68 -13.13
N SER A 8 -5.71 -5.72 -13.89
CA SER A 8 -4.67 -6.67 -13.51
C SER A 8 -3.30 -6.01 -13.43
N GLU A 9 -3.01 -5.08 -14.33
CA GLU A 9 -1.76 -4.33 -14.32
C GLU A 9 -1.63 -3.50 -13.06
N ILE A 10 -2.67 -2.76 -12.69
CA ILE A 10 -2.65 -1.91 -11.49
C ILE A 10 -2.52 -2.77 -10.22
N LEU A 11 -3.28 -3.85 -10.11
CA LEU A 11 -3.13 -4.78 -8.98
C LEU A 11 -1.74 -5.41 -8.94
N GLY A 12 -1.16 -5.67 -10.11
CA GLY A 12 0.20 -6.17 -10.21
C GLY A 12 1.22 -5.19 -9.67
N LEU A 13 1.00 -3.89 -9.89
CA LEU A 13 1.87 -2.84 -9.31
C LEU A 13 1.78 -2.82 -7.79
N GLU A 14 0.58 -2.95 -7.23
CA GLU A 14 0.42 -3.04 -5.77
C GLU A 14 1.17 -4.24 -5.21
N ARG A 15 1.02 -5.41 -5.84
CA ARG A 15 1.73 -6.61 -5.39
C ARG A 15 3.23 -6.47 -5.48
N ARG A 16 3.73 -5.83 -6.53
CA ARG A 16 5.16 -5.58 -6.67
C ARG A 16 5.68 -4.67 -5.58
N TYR A 17 4.89 -3.66 -5.20
CA TYR A 17 5.28 -2.77 -4.10
C TYR A 17 5.35 -3.56 -2.79
N TRP A 18 4.32 -4.34 -2.46
CA TRP A 18 4.32 -5.17 -1.25
C TRP A 18 5.49 -6.16 -1.27
N GLN A 19 5.77 -6.77 -2.41
CA GLN A 19 6.88 -7.70 -2.53
C GLN A 19 8.21 -7.00 -2.31
N ALA A 20 8.36 -5.78 -2.82
CA ALA A 20 9.56 -4.98 -2.62
C ALA A 20 9.76 -4.67 -1.13
N LEU A 21 8.69 -4.36 -0.41
CA LEU A 21 8.77 -4.15 1.03
C LEU A 21 9.20 -5.42 1.75
N LYS A 22 8.62 -6.55 1.39
CA LYS A 22 8.96 -7.85 1.99
C LYS A 22 10.42 -8.20 1.74
N ASP A 23 10.89 -7.99 0.52
CA ASP A 23 12.27 -8.32 0.12
C ASP A 23 13.27 -7.27 0.54
N GLN A 24 12.81 -6.16 1.11
CA GLN A 24 13.65 -5.00 1.44
C GLN A 24 14.37 -4.46 0.20
N ASP A 25 13.68 -4.52 -0.93
CA ASP A 25 14.17 -4.04 -2.21
C ASP A 25 13.84 -2.56 -2.36
N VAL A 26 14.70 -1.73 -1.78
CA VAL A 26 14.51 -0.28 -1.73
C VAL A 26 14.44 0.31 -3.14
N GLU A 27 15.28 -0.16 -4.05
CA GLU A 27 15.32 0.37 -5.42
C GLU A 27 13.99 0.20 -6.14
N THR A 28 13.39 -0.99 -6.05
CA THR A 28 12.08 -1.23 -6.67
C THR A 28 10.99 -0.40 -6.00
N ALA A 29 11.01 -0.29 -4.68
CA ALA A 29 10.02 0.52 -3.95
C ALA A 29 10.08 1.98 -4.41
N LEU A 30 11.29 2.53 -4.56
CA LEU A 30 11.45 3.91 -5.02
C LEU A 30 10.95 4.07 -6.46
N ARG A 31 11.25 3.12 -7.33
CA ARG A 31 10.84 3.19 -8.73
C ARG A 31 9.32 3.18 -8.89
N LEU A 32 8.61 2.51 -7.99
CA LEU A 32 7.16 2.44 -8.00
C LEU A 32 6.48 3.61 -7.29
N THR A 33 7.24 4.49 -6.65
CA THR A 33 6.72 5.58 -5.82
C THR A 33 7.05 6.92 -6.46
N ASP A 34 6.07 7.83 -6.47
CA ASP A 34 6.29 9.19 -6.94
C ASP A 34 7.22 9.93 -5.98
N ASP A 35 7.80 11.01 -6.45
CA ASP A 35 8.77 11.79 -5.69
C ASP A 35 8.35 13.27 -5.68
N PRO A 36 7.62 13.74 -4.65
CA PRO A 36 7.21 12.99 -3.46
C PRO A 36 5.91 12.21 -3.63
N CYS A 37 5.65 11.31 -2.70
CA CYS A 37 4.40 10.59 -2.58
C CYS A 37 3.70 11.06 -1.30
N ILE A 38 2.38 11.23 -1.36
CA ILE A 38 1.61 11.55 -0.15
C ILE A 38 1.19 10.25 0.51
N VAL A 39 1.40 10.15 1.80
CA VAL A 39 0.97 8.98 2.58
C VAL A 39 0.06 9.42 3.71
N THR A 40 -0.95 8.61 4.00
CA THR A 40 -1.85 8.85 5.12
C THR A 40 -2.07 7.54 5.87
N GLY A 41 -2.29 7.65 7.16
CA GLY A 41 -2.55 6.50 8.01
C GLY A 41 -2.85 6.93 9.42
N ALA A 42 -2.82 5.98 10.34
CA ALA A 42 -3.15 6.22 11.74
C ALA A 42 -2.24 7.27 12.40
N GLN A 43 -1.04 7.43 11.86
CA GLN A 43 -0.06 8.38 12.42
C GLN A 43 -0.15 9.78 11.80
N GLY A 44 -1.07 9.99 10.85
CA GLY A 44 -1.24 11.29 10.24
C GLY A 44 -0.96 11.29 8.74
N ILE A 45 -0.48 12.41 8.25
CA ILE A 45 -0.19 12.59 6.83
C ILE A 45 1.26 13.02 6.64
N GLY A 46 1.81 12.68 5.49
CA GLY A 46 3.16 13.09 5.14
C GLY A 46 3.35 13.19 3.64
N SER A 47 4.29 14.02 3.23
CA SER A 47 4.77 14.09 1.87
C SER A 47 6.19 13.53 1.90
N ILE A 48 6.39 12.38 1.27
CA ILE A 48 7.61 11.59 1.43
C ILE A 48 8.37 11.60 0.11
N ASP A 49 9.55 12.20 0.10
CA ASP A 49 10.41 12.14 -1.08
C ASP A 49 11.22 10.84 -1.11
N HIS A 50 11.88 10.57 -2.23
CA HIS A 50 12.63 9.32 -2.39
C HIS A 50 13.74 9.17 -1.36
N LYS A 51 14.42 10.26 -1.01
CA LYS A 51 15.48 10.21 -0.01
C LYS A 51 14.94 9.79 1.35
N THR A 52 13.83 10.38 1.75
CA THR A 52 13.16 10.06 3.02
C THR A 52 12.62 8.63 2.99
N LEU A 53 11.99 8.22 1.89
CA LEU A 53 11.47 6.86 1.77
C LEU A 53 12.58 5.82 1.88
N ALA A 54 13.70 6.05 1.19
CA ALA A 54 14.84 5.14 1.27
C ALA A 54 15.36 5.02 2.71
N SER A 55 15.46 6.13 3.42
CA SER A 55 15.88 6.14 4.82
C SER A 55 14.91 5.38 5.71
N MET A 56 13.60 5.60 5.52
CA MET A 56 12.57 4.92 6.30
C MET A 56 12.62 3.40 6.08
N LEU A 57 12.78 2.97 4.83
CA LEU A 57 12.83 1.54 4.52
C LEU A 57 14.07 0.87 5.09
N LYS A 58 15.21 1.57 5.08
CA LYS A 58 16.45 1.03 5.62
C LYS A 58 16.48 0.97 7.14
N SER A 59 15.73 1.85 7.81
CA SER A 59 15.71 1.94 9.27
C SER A 59 14.47 1.33 9.90
N ALA A 60 13.63 0.63 9.12
CA ALA A 60 12.42 0.02 9.65
C ALA A 60 12.74 -0.99 10.75
N ARG A 61 11.98 -0.92 11.84
CA ARG A 61 12.15 -1.80 13.00
C ARG A 61 11.25 -3.02 12.94
N TYR A 62 10.71 -3.30 11.78
CA TYR A 62 9.86 -4.44 11.57
C TYR A 62 10.27 -5.15 10.29
N THR A 63 9.91 -6.42 10.21
CA THR A 63 10.11 -7.22 9.00
C THR A 63 8.74 -7.68 8.52
N LEU A 64 8.45 -7.47 7.26
CA LEU A 64 7.24 -8.00 6.65
C LEU A 64 7.53 -9.44 6.22
N GLU A 65 6.91 -10.40 6.91
CA GLU A 65 7.16 -11.82 6.65
C GLU A 65 6.30 -12.32 5.49
N SER A 66 5.05 -11.88 5.42
CA SER A 66 4.16 -12.24 4.33
C SER A 66 3.02 -11.24 4.23
N PHE A 67 2.35 -11.24 3.09
CA PHE A 67 1.17 -10.41 2.87
C PHE A 67 0.20 -11.14 1.95
N VAL A 68 -1.08 -10.84 2.13
CA VAL A 68 -2.14 -11.37 1.27
C VAL A 68 -3.07 -10.23 0.90
N LEU A 69 -3.19 -9.94 -0.39
CA LEU A 69 -4.22 -9.04 -0.91
C LEU A 69 -5.49 -9.86 -1.06
N LYS A 70 -6.52 -9.50 -0.30
CA LYS A 70 -7.75 -10.27 -0.28
C LYS A 70 -8.57 -10.07 -1.55
N ASN A 71 -9.46 -10.99 -1.83
CA ASN A 71 -10.41 -10.87 -2.94
C ASN A 71 -11.31 -9.65 -2.73
N GLY A 72 -11.80 -9.09 -3.82
CA GLY A 72 -12.70 -7.93 -3.74
C GLY A 72 -12.02 -6.60 -3.96
N ALA A 73 -10.78 -6.59 -4.42
CA ALA A 73 -10.10 -5.34 -4.77
C ALA A 73 -10.91 -4.58 -5.83
N GLN A 74 -10.94 -3.27 -5.70
CA GLN A 74 -11.63 -2.37 -6.62
C GLN A 74 -10.59 -1.53 -7.34
N VAL A 75 -10.63 -1.54 -8.67
CA VAL A 75 -9.74 -0.72 -9.50
C VAL A 75 -10.59 0.13 -10.40
N ARG A 76 -10.22 1.40 -10.54
CA ARG A 76 -10.92 2.31 -11.43
C ARG A 76 -9.93 3.21 -12.13
N LEU A 77 -10.04 3.28 -13.46
CA LEU A 77 -9.28 4.24 -14.25
C LEU A 77 -10.02 5.57 -14.29
N LEU A 78 -9.29 6.65 -14.08
CA LEU A 78 -9.83 8.00 -14.15
C LEU A 78 -9.19 8.73 -15.35
N GLY A 79 -9.36 8.15 -16.55
CA GLY A 79 -8.68 8.60 -17.74
C GLY A 79 -7.51 7.68 -18.07
N ASP A 80 -6.61 8.15 -18.93
CA ASP A 80 -5.52 7.31 -19.43
C ASP A 80 -4.33 7.21 -18.48
N ASP A 81 -4.17 8.19 -17.60
CA ASP A 81 -2.95 8.36 -16.82
C ASP A 81 -3.15 8.35 -15.32
N VAL A 82 -4.36 8.05 -14.85
CA VAL A 82 -4.67 8.00 -13.43
C VAL A 82 -5.52 6.78 -13.14
N ALA A 83 -5.13 6.02 -12.11
CA ALA A 83 -5.90 4.88 -11.63
C ALA A 83 -5.97 4.92 -10.12
N ILE A 84 -7.11 4.50 -9.57
CA ILE A 84 -7.26 4.33 -8.13
C ILE A 84 -7.54 2.87 -7.85
N VAL A 85 -7.03 2.39 -6.73
CA VAL A 85 -7.23 1.01 -6.30
C VAL A 85 -7.45 0.98 -4.79
N ALA A 86 -8.38 0.15 -4.36
CA ALA A 86 -8.65 -0.09 -2.95
C ALA A 86 -8.78 -1.59 -2.72
N TYR A 87 -8.24 -2.06 -1.61
CA TYR A 87 -8.22 -3.48 -1.32
C TYR A 87 -8.04 -3.72 0.18
N GLN A 88 -8.35 -4.93 0.60
CA GLN A 88 -8.01 -5.39 1.94
C GLN A 88 -6.74 -6.21 1.88
N VAL A 89 -5.90 -6.06 2.89
CA VAL A 89 -4.62 -6.77 2.98
C VAL A 89 -4.43 -7.30 4.39
N ARG A 90 -3.87 -8.50 4.47
CA ARG A 90 -3.38 -9.05 5.74
C ARG A 90 -1.87 -9.10 5.69
N GLU A 91 -1.24 -8.53 6.73
CA GLU A 91 0.20 -8.48 6.86
C GLU A 91 0.63 -9.30 8.06
N GLU A 92 1.61 -10.18 7.86
CA GLU A 92 2.28 -10.88 8.95
C GLU A 92 3.65 -10.23 9.12
N LEU A 93 3.88 -9.66 10.30
CA LEU A 93 5.10 -8.92 10.58
C LEU A 93 5.81 -9.50 11.79
N THR A 94 7.11 -9.21 11.88
CA THR A 94 7.87 -9.37 13.11
C THR A 94 8.29 -8.00 13.57
N VAL A 95 7.89 -7.63 14.78
CA VAL A 95 8.19 -6.32 15.37
C VAL A 95 8.92 -6.57 16.68
N GLU A 96 10.18 -6.17 16.74
CA GLU A 96 11.03 -6.38 17.92
C GLU A 96 11.04 -7.84 18.36
N GLY A 97 11.13 -8.75 17.39
CA GLY A 97 11.19 -10.19 17.64
C GLY A 97 9.84 -10.86 17.90
N LYS A 98 8.73 -10.10 17.85
CA LYS A 98 7.41 -10.65 18.15
C LYS A 98 6.55 -10.66 16.88
N PRO A 99 5.79 -11.75 16.66
CA PRO A 99 4.88 -11.79 15.52
C PRO A 99 3.69 -10.88 15.75
N VAL A 100 3.31 -10.14 14.68
CA VAL A 100 2.16 -9.24 14.68
C VAL A 100 1.40 -9.46 13.40
N THR A 101 0.09 -9.64 13.50
CA THR A 101 -0.80 -9.74 12.34
C THR A 101 -1.61 -8.45 12.26
N LEU A 102 -1.59 -7.81 11.09
CA LEU A 102 -2.41 -6.64 10.82
C LEU A 102 -3.37 -6.93 9.69
N ASP A 103 -4.61 -6.55 9.87
CA ASP A 103 -5.58 -6.48 8.78
C ASP A 103 -5.83 -5.01 8.49
N ALA A 104 -5.83 -4.64 7.22
CA ALA A 104 -5.95 -3.25 6.83
C ALA A 104 -6.79 -3.13 5.55
N ALA A 105 -7.33 -1.93 5.36
CA ALA A 105 -7.92 -1.51 4.09
C ALA A 105 -7.00 -0.43 3.53
N ASP A 106 -6.47 -0.67 2.36
CA ASP A 106 -5.49 0.22 1.74
C ASP A 106 -6.03 0.77 0.44
N SER A 107 -5.53 1.93 0.06
CA SER A 107 -5.84 2.51 -1.23
C SER A 107 -4.62 3.23 -1.78
N SER A 108 -4.54 3.29 -3.10
CA SER A 108 -3.47 4.00 -3.79
C SER A 108 -4.03 4.75 -4.97
N THR A 109 -3.41 5.88 -5.27
CA THR A 109 -3.60 6.59 -6.52
C THR A 109 -2.33 6.42 -7.32
N TRP A 110 -2.46 5.80 -8.49
CA TRP A 110 -1.37 5.61 -9.41
C TRP A 110 -1.50 6.61 -10.55
N VAL A 111 -0.38 7.24 -10.90
CA VAL A 111 -0.33 8.15 -12.04
C VAL A 111 0.73 7.68 -13.01
N ARG A 112 0.47 7.89 -14.31
CA ARG A 112 1.44 7.53 -15.34
C ARG A 112 2.24 8.78 -15.71
N ARG A 113 3.56 8.69 -15.52
CA ARG A 113 4.49 9.75 -15.87
C ARG A 113 5.57 9.16 -16.77
N ASP A 114 5.76 9.75 -17.94
CA ASP A 114 6.80 9.29 -18.88
C ASP A 114 6.66 7.79 -19.18
N GLY A 115 5.43 7.35 -19.34
CA GLY A 115 5.13 5.95 -19.68
C GLY A 115 5.19 4.98 -18.52
N ARG A 116 5.45 5.45 -17.29
CA ARG A 116 5.54 4.58 -16.12
C ARG A 116 4.52 4.96 -15.07
N TRP A 117 3.94 3.93 -14.46
CA TRP A 117 3.04 4.13 -13.33
C TRP A 117 3.83 4.31 -12.05
N VAL A 118 3.51 5.36 -11.29
CA VAL A 118 4.06 5.59 -9.95
C VAL A 118 2.93 5.90 -8.99
N CYS A 119 3.10 5.48 -7.75
CA CYS A 119 2.11 5.71 -6.69
C CYS A 119 2.27 7.12 -6.15
N ALA A 120 1.25 7.96 -6.36
CA ALA A 120 1.26 9.36 -5.93
C ALA A 120 0.67 9.55 -4.54
N LEU A 121 -0.21 8.65 -4.11
CA LEU A 121 -0.84 8.69 -2.78
C LEU A 121 -1.11 7.27 -2.34
N HIS A 122 -0.78 6.97 -1.08
CA HIS A 122 -1.10 5.69 -0.46
C HIS A 122 -1.68 5.92 0.92
N THR A 123 -2.75 5.19 1.22
CA THR A 123 -3.42 5.24 2.51
C THR A 123 -3.53 3.84 3.09
N GLU A 124 -3.23 3.71 4.37
CA GLU A 124 -3.47 2.46 5.09
C GLU A 124 -4.37 2.75 6.30
N ALA A 125 -5.52 2.07 6.33
CA ALA A 125 -6.43 2.14 7.46
C ALA A 125 -6.43 0.77 8.14
N ILE A 126 -5.84 0.68 9.32
CA ILE A 126 -5.78 -0.56 10.06
C ILE A 126 -7.20 -0.92 10.52
N ALA A 127 -7.59 -2.17 10.28
CA ALA A 127 -8.92 -2.66 10.62
C ALA A 127 -9.11 -2.63 12.13
N GLY A 128 -10.33 -2.30 12.56
CA GLY A 128 -10.69 -2.23 13.94
C GLY A 128 -11.77 -1.19 14.16
N ASP A 129 -12.08 -0.97 15.41
CA ASP A 129 -13.10 0.01 15.80
C ASP A 129 -12.51 0.99 16.80
N PRO A 130 -11.74 1.98 16.32
CA PRO A 130 -11.08 2.94 17.21
C PRO A 130 -12.04 3.80 17.99
N PHE A 131 -13.29 3.89 17.55
CA PHE A 131 -14.31 4.71 18.23
C PHE A 131 -15.23 3.88 19.10
N GLY A 132 -15.05 2.56 19.14
CA GLY A 132 -15.90 1.68 19.93
C GLY A 132 -17.30 1.46 19.39
N ARG A 133 -17.52 1.80 18.11
CA ARG A 133 -18.87 1.69 17.52
C ARG A 133 -19.30 0.24 17.31
N ASP A 134 -18.36 -0.65 17.13
CA ASP A 134 -18.67 -2.06 16.87
C ASP A 134 -18.83 -2.88 18.14
N ARG A 135 -18.59 -2.28 19.31
CA ARG A 135 -18.72 -3.00 20.59
C ARG A 135 -20.13 -3.52 20.84
N HIS A 136 -21.12 -2.83 20.31
CA HIS A 136 -22.52 -3.20 20.48
C HIS A 136 -22.98 -4.26 19.50
N ARG A 137 -22.15 -4.64 18.55
CA ARG A 137 -22.44 -5.67 17.56
C ARG A 137 -22.00 -7.05 18.03
N THR A 138 -21.18 -7.10 19.04
CA THR A 138 -20.66 -8.35 19.56
C THR A 138 -21.67 -8.93 20.52
N PRO A 139 -22.12 -10.17 20.30
CA PRO A 139 -23.04 -10.82 21.23
C PRO A 139 -22.45 -11.05 22.59
#